data_dc990054df6253e29edc13040c74a36d
#
_entry.id   dc990054df6253e29edc13040c74a36d
#
_cell.length_a   1.000
_cell.length_b   1.000
_cell.length_c   1.000
_cell.angle_alpha   90.00
_cell.angle_beta   90.00
_cell.angle_gamma   90.00
#
_symmetry.space_group_name_H-M   'P 1'
#
loop_
_entity.id
_entity.type
_entity.pdbx_description
1 polymer ?
#
loop_
_entity_poly.entity_id
_entity_poly.type
_entity_poly.pdbx_seq_one_letter_code
_entity_poly.pdbx_strand_id
1 'polypeptide(L)'
;LFIFSASMLPILNDQTDNVLDHLIANYQYTLKAPVELDDSSAEKYCLTALADDGGKEVLVYGIADNSKYLTQVSMPAEKGDIIISKSFMKLNNYKVGDTIKIVEKYGDKEYSFRIAGSFNYPAAFSVFMSIDNYNDTFGKDADYFTGYFSDKALDDLDDSFIYSTMGPSDYSKLSDQMNDSMGRMMPLMKYLSLIIFVIVIYLLSKIVLEKNAESISLTKILGYNNREIGKIYIISTAIAVLVSVAISLPLSTVILKTMIVYLFRTFDIWLENVHIGTSIYVQVVIWDIVCYGLLSFLQYKKIRKIPMEEALKNRE
;
A
#
# COMPACT_ATOMS: atom_id res chain seq x y z
N LEU A 1 2.72 -13.97 6.05
CA LEU A 1 1.25 -13.94 6.01
C LEU A 1 0.68 -13.06 7.13
N PHE A 2 1.04 -13.30 8.41
CA PHE A 2 0.54 -12.51 9.54
C PHE A 2 0.86 -11.02 9.40
N ILE A 3 2.13 -10.65 9.14
CA ILE A 3 2.55 -9.25 8.95
C ILE A 3 1.80 -8.63 7.76
N PHE A 4 1.66 -9.35 6.65
CA PHE A 4 0.91 -8.89 5.49
C PHE A 4 -0.54 -8.54 5.84
N SER A 5 -1.25 -9.50 6.46
CA SER A 5 -2.66 -9.29 6.82
C SER A 5 -2.88 -8.21 7.87
N ALA A 6 -1.90 -7.99 8.76
CA ALA A 6 -1.98 -6.96 9.79
C ALA A 6 -1.58 -5.56 9.29
N SER A 7 -0.75 -5.47 8.23
CA SER A 7 -0.24 -4.19 7.71
C SER A 7 -1.01 -3.64 6.52
N MET A 8 -1.76 -4.48 5.80
CA MET A 8 -2.41 -4.07 4.55
C MET A 8 -3.42 -2.94 4.74
N LEU A 9 -4.33 -3.06 5.72
CA LEU A 9 -5.31 -1.99 6.02
C LEU A 9 -4.66 -0.68 6.45
N PRO A 10 -3.72 -0.64 7.41
CA PRO A 10 -2.99 0.58 7.73
C PRO A 10 -2.33 1.23 6.51
N ILE A 11 -1.69 0.44 5.64
CA ILE A 11 -1.02 0.97 4.44
C ILE A 11 -2.04 1.59 3.46
N LEU A 12 -3.21 0.96 3.29
CA LEU A 12 -4.27 1.49 2.44
C LEU A 12 -4.85 2.79 3.01
N ASN A 13 -5.06 2.84 4.33
CA ASN A 13 -5.54 4.06 4.98
C ASN A 13 -4.51 5.19 4.87
N ASP A 14 -3.23 4.91 5.14
CA ASP A 14 -2.14 5.88 4.97
C ASP A 14 -2.10 6.42 3.52
N GLN A 15 -2.36 5.56 2.53
CA GLN A 15 -2.42 5.99 1.14
C GLN A 15 -3.65 6.86 0.85
N THR A 16 -4.81 6.53 1.42
CA THR A 16 -6.01 7.36 1.30
C THR A 16 -5.81 8.71 1.94
N ASP A 17 -5.27 8.75 3.16
CA ASP A 17 -4.96 9.98 3.87
C ASP A 17 -3.97 10.84 3.07
N ASN A 18 -2.93 10.20 2.49
CA ASN A 18 -1.99 10.90 1.61
C ASN A 18 -2.67 11.51 0.37
N VAL A 19 -3.67 10.85 -0.21
CA VAL A 19 -4.44 11.42 -1.32
C VAL A 19 -5.27 12.61 -0.84
N LEU A 20 -5.96 12.47 0.29
CA LEU A 20 -6.79 13.54 0.86
C LEU A 20 -5.98 14.78 1.24
N ASP A 21 -4.80 14.59 1.82
CA ASP A 21 -3.89 15.68 2.23
C ASP A 21 -3.28 16.44 1.05
N HIS A 22 -3.32 15.85 -0.16
CA HIS A 22 -2.70 16.43 -1.36
C HIS A 22 -3.71 16.65 -2.48
N LEU A 23 -5.00 16.76 -2.16
CA LEU A 23 -5.99 17.23 -3.14
C LEU A 23 -5.69 18.67 -3.56
N ILE A 24 -5.96 18.98 -4.82
CA ILE A 24 -5.81 20.34 -5.35
C ILE A 24 -6.82 21.27 -4.67
N ALA A 25 -8.07 20.82 -4.57
CA ALA A 25 -9.15 21.54 -3.93
C ALA A 25 -10.08 20.58 -3.20
N ASN A 26 -10.89 21.07 -2.26
CA ASN A 26 -11.88 20.25 -1.57
C ASN A 26 -12.93 19.68 -2.55
N TYR A 27 -13.35 20.49 -3.52
CA TYR A 27 -14.28 20.09 -4.55
C TYR A 27 -13.69 20.36 -5.93
N GLN A 28 -13.82 19.38 -6.81
CA GLN A 28 -13.49 19.47 -8.22
C GLN A 28 -14.74 19.16 -9.04
N TYR A 29 -15.26 20.16 -9.74
CA TYR A 29 -16.41 20.03 -10.62
C TYR A 29 -15.93 19.95 -12.07
N THR A 30 -16.21 18.86 -12.74
CA THR A 30 -16.00 18.73 -14.19
C THR A 30 -17.32 18.97 -14.90
N LEU A 31 -17.34 19.84 -15.89
CA LEU A 31 -18.53 20.27 -16.60
C LEU A 31 -18.70 19.53 -17.94
N LYS A 32 -19.94 19.40 -18.39
CA LYS A 32 -20.28 18.91 -19.74
C LYS A 32 -20.00 19.97 -20.82
N ALA A 33 -20.14 21.24 -20.44
CA ALA A 33 -19.85 22.42 -21.28
C ALA A 33 -19.45 23.58 -20.37
N PRO A 34 -18.63 24.53 -20.84
CA PRO A 34 -18.28 25.72 -20.07
C PRO A 34 -19.54 26.51 -19.71
N VAL A 35 -19.76 26.76 -18.43
CA VAL A 35 -20.84 27.59 -17.88
C VAL A 35 -20.21 28.55 -16.88
N GLU A 36 -20.39 29.84 -17.13
CA GLU A 36 -19.88 30.88 -16.23
C GLU A 36 -20.67 30.91 -14.92
N LEU A 37 -19.94 31.06 -13.82
CA LEU A 37 -20.48 31.29 -12.50
C LEU A 37 -20.10 32.68 -12.03
N ASP A 38 -21.02 33.37 -11.37
CA ASP A 38 -20.74 34.66 -10.74
C ASP A 38 -19.99 34.53 -9.39
N ASP A 39 -19.69 33.31 -8.98
CA ASP A 39 -18.97 33.02 -7.73
C ASP A 39 -17.45 33.21 -7.88
N SER A 40 -16.95 34.31 -7.35
CA SER A 40 -15.49 34.60 -7.32
C SER A 40 -14.67 33.65 -6.45
N SER A 41 -15.31 32.74 -5.69
CA SER A 41 -14.63 31.75 -4.85
C SER A 41 -14.22 30.51 -5.64
N ALA A 42 -14.84 30.25 -6.78
CA ALA A 42 -14.52 29.14 -7.67
C ALA A 42 -13.40 29.51 -8.66
N GLU A 43 -12.46 28.62 -8.88
CA GLU A 43 -11.34 28.80 -9.81
C GLU A 43 -11.49 27.90 -11.02
N LYS A 44 -11.45 28.47 -12.21
CA LYS A 44 -11.54 27.73 -13.48
C LYS A 44 -10.31 26.87 -13.71
N TYR A 45 -10.52 25.67 -14.25
CA TYR A 45 -9.46 24.82 -14.72
C TYR A 45 -9.84 24.12 -16.03
N CYS A 46 -8.82 23.66 -16.77
CA CYS A 46 -9.00 22.75 -17.89
C CYS A 46 -8.54 21.34 -17.51
N LEU A 47 -9.19 20.32 -18.05
CA LEU A 47 -8.82 18.93 -17.84
C LEU A 47 -9.07 18.12 -19.11
N THR A 48 -8.07 17.33 -19.51
CA THR A 48 -8.20 16.33 -20.58
C THR A 48 -7.49 15.04 -20.14
N ALA A 49 -8.12 13.90 -20.39
CA ALA A 49 -7.50 12.60 -20.21
C ALA A 49 -6.82 12.16 -21.50
N LEU A 50 -5.52 11.98 -21.46
CA LEU A 50 -4.66 11.50 -22.54
C LEU A 50 -3.98 10.19 -22.12
N ALA A 51 -3.06 9.68 -22.92
CA ALA A 51 -2.27 8.49 -22.59
C ALA A 51 -0.77 8.77 -22.76
N ASP A 52 0.05 8.10 -21.96
CA ASP A 52 1.49 8.03 -22.20
C ASP A 52 1.83 7.04 -23.33
N ASP A 53 3.11 6.93 -23.68
CA ASP A 53 3.60 5.97 -24.69
C ASP A 53 3.28 4.51 -24.34
N GLY A 54 3.03 4.20 -23.08
CA GLY A 54 2.65 2.89 -22.59
C GLY A 54 1.13 2.64 -22.62
N GLY A 55 0.33 3.62 -23.04
CA GLY A 55 -1.13 3.56 -23.05
C GLY A 55 -1.78 3.81 -21.67
N LYS A 56 -1.02 4.26 -20.68
CA LYS A 56 -1.54 4.61 -19.34
C LYS A 56 -2.19 5.98 -19.38
N GLU A 57 -3.31 6.10 -18.70
CA GLU A 57 -4.04 7.36 -18.61
C GLU A 57 -3.24 8.42 -17.85
N VAL A 58 -3.17 9.60 -18.43
CA VAL A 58 -2.52 10.79 -17.88
C VAL A 58 -3.50 11.95 -17.94
N LEU A 59 -3.78 12.55 -16.79
CA LEU A 59 -4.65 13.71 -16.68
C LEU A 59 -3.83 14.99 -16.94
N VAL A 60 -4.22 15.76 -17.92
CA VAL A 60 -3.55 17.03 -18.28
C VAL A 60 -4.42 18.18 -17.76
N TYR A 61 -3.86 18.93 -16.82
CA TYR A 61 -4.50 20.07 -16.18
C TYR A 61 -3.96 21.39 -16.75
N GLY A 62 -4.88 22.29 -17.14
CA GLY A 62 -4.61 23.70 -17.37
C GLY A 62 -5.09 24.50 -16.17
N ILE A 63 -4.20 25.20 -15.47
CA ILE A 63 -4.46 25.85 -14.19
C ILE A 63 -4.06 27.31 -14.28
N ALA A 64 -4.80 28.20 -13.61
CA ALA A 64 -4.50 29.61 -13.55
C ALA A 64 -3.09 29.87 -12.95
N ASP A 65 -2.32 30.78 -13.52
CA ASP A 65 -0.95 31.09 -13.07
C ASP A 65 -0.90 31.53 -11.61
N ASN A 66 -1.94 32.19 -11.12
CA ASN A 66 -2.09 32.64 -9.74
C ASN A 66 -3.08 31.77 -8.95
N SER A 67 -3.10 30.47 -9.24
CA SER A 67 -4.00 29.55 -8.54
C SER A 67 -3.83 29.62 -7.04
N LYS A 68 -4.93 29.76 -6.31
CA LYS A 68 -4.93 29.69 -4.86
C LYS A 68 -4.78 28.25 -4.32
N TYR A 69 -5.03 27.27 -5.17
CA TYR A 69 -4.98 25.84 -4.83
C TYR A 69 -3.61 25.21 -5.08
N LEU A 70 -2.83 25.75 -6.01
CA LEU A 70 -1.49 25.22 -6.37
C LEU A 70 -0.38 26.22 -6.03
N THR A 71 -0.44 26.80 -4.83
CA THR A 71 0.53 27.80 -4.35
C THR A 71 1.95 27.24 -4.17
N GLN A 72 2.09 25.92 -4.06
CA GLN A 72 3.39 25.26 -3.85
C GLN A 72 4.22 25.10 -5.13
N VAL A 73 3.64 25.39 -6.28
CA VAL A 73 4.26 25.18 -7.59
C VAL A 73 4.01 26.39 -8.48
N SER A 74 5.09 26.99 -8.99
CA SER A 74 4.97 28.01 -10.04
C SER A 74 4.77 27.31 -11.39
N MET A 75 3.71 27.65 -12.10
CA MET A 75 3.48 27.12 -13.45
C MET A 75 4.59 27.59 -14.39
N PRO A 76 5.11 26.72 -15.27
CA PRO A 76 6.14 27.08 -16.21
C PRO A 76 5.60 28.14 -17.20
N ALA A 77 6.36 29.19 -17.43
CA ALA A 77 5.99 30.24 -18.39
C ALA A 77 6.32 29.85 -19.84
N GLU A 78 7.27 28.94 -20.07
CA GLU A 78 7.67 28.51 -21.40
C GLU A 78 6.64 27.53 -21.99
N LYS A 79 6.28 27.73 -23.25
CA LYS A 79 5.42 26.81 -23.99
C LYS A 79 6.09 25.45 -24.11
N GLY A 80 5.34 24.39 -23.79
CA GLY A 80 5.84 23.03 -23.81
C GLY A 80 6.53 22.57 -22.53
N ASP A 81 6.72 23.44 -21.56
CA ASP A 81 7.18 23.07 -20.22
C ASP A 81 6.00 22.69 -19.34
N ILE A 82 6.20 21.64 -18.56
CA ILE A 82 5.16 21.08 -17.69
C ILE A 82 5.69 20.71 -16.31
N ILE A 83 4.78 20.69 -15.34
CA ILE A 83 5.00 20.05 -14.05
C ILE A 83 4.28 18.69 -14.08
N ILE A 84 4.89 17.66 -13.56
CA ILE A 84 4.26 16.34 -13.50
C ILE A 84 4.05 15.86 -12.06
N SER A 85 3.08 14.96 -11.86
CA SER A 85 2.91 14.35 -10.54
C SER A 85 4.13 13.52 -10.16
N LYS A 86 4.51 13.56 -8.87
CA LYS A 86 5.64 12.75 -8.37
C LYS A 86 5.46 11.26 -8.63
N SER A 87 4.21 10.76 -8.57
CA SER A 87 3.86 9.38 -8.89
C SER A 87 4.24 9.04 -10.33
N PHE A 88 3.86 9.88 -11.29
CA PHE A 88 4.18 9.72 -12.71
C PHE A 88 5.70 9.79 -12.95
N MET A 89 6.37 10.76 -12.32
CA MET A 89 7.84 10.92 -12.40
C MET A 89 8.58 9.67 -11.89
N LYS A 90 8.20 9.16 -10.71
CA LYS A 90 8.91 8.06 -10.04
C LYS A 90 8.66 6.70 -10.70
N LEU A 91 7.42 6.43 -11.13
CA LEU A 91 7.07 5.13 -11.73
C LEU A 91 7.74 4.94 -13.10
N ASN A 92 7.91 6.03 -13.86
CA ASN A 92 8.53 5.98 -15.18
C ASN A 92 10.02 6.39 -15.17
N ASN A 93 10.61 6.66 -13.99
CA ASN A 93 11.99 7.09 -13.81
C ASN A 93 12.35 8.38 -14.58
N TYR A 94 11.38 9.27 -14.79
CA TYR A 94 11.61 10.56 -15.42
C TYR A 94 12.41 11.51 -14.52
N LYS A 95 13.10 12.45 -15.14
CA LYS A 95 13.89 13.51 -14.49
C LYS A 95 13.47 14.87 -15.02
N VAL A 96 13.73 15.91 -14.24
CA VAL A 96 13.59 17.29 -14.70
C VAL A 96 14.53 17.51 -15.88
N GLY A 97 14.00 18.06 -16.96
CA GLY A 97 14.67 18.25 -18.24
C GLY A 97 14.39 17.19 -19.29
N ASP A 98 13.82 16.04 -18.90
CA ASP A 98 13.41 15.02 -19.87
C ASP A 98 12.21 15.49 -20.69
N THR A 99 12.11 14.97 -21.91
CA THR A 99 10.94 15.20 -22.78
C THR A 99 10.06 13.95 -22.74
N ILE A 100 8.78 14.14 -22.48
CA ILE A 100 7.77 13.06 -22.52
C ILE A 100 6.81 13.27 -23.68
N LYS A 101 6.27 12.16 -24.16
CA LYS A 101 5.24 12.12 -25.20
C LYS A 101 3.93 11.69 -24.58
N ILE A 102 2.88 12.41 -24.91
CA ILE A 102 1.51 12.13 -24.48
C ILE A 102 0.64 12.12 -25.74
N VAL A 103 -0.18 11.09 -25.87
CA VAL A 103 -0.96 10.81 -27.09
C VAL A 103 -2.46 10.85 -26.80
N GLU A 104 -3.24 11.20 -27.78
CA GLU A 104 -4.70 11.07 -27.70
C GLU A 104 -5.09 9.59 -27.63
N LYS A 105 -5.94 9.22 -26.68
CA LYS A 105 -6.36 7.82 -26.44
C LYS A 105 -7.10 7.21 -27.64
N TYR A 106 -7.77 8.04 -28.46
CA TYR A 106 -8.56 7.65 -29.62
C TYR A 106 -8.27 8.51 -30.86
N GLY A 107 -7.13 9.18 -30.91
CA GLY A 107 -6.69 10.05 -32.01
C GLY A 107 -5.24 9.78 -32.37
N ASP A 108 -4.77 10.46 -33.45
CA ASP A 108 -3.41 10.32 -33.94
C ASP A 108 -2.49 11.47 -33.47
N LYS A 109 -3.00 12.37 -32.61
CA LYS A 109 -2.20 13.50 -32.15
C LYS A 109 -1.28 13.10 -31.02
N GLU A 110 -0.04 13.53 -31.18
CA GLU A 110 1.04 13.36 -30.20
C GLU A 110 1.50 14.75 -29.75
N TYR A 111 1.68 14.89 -28.44
CA TYR A 111 2.18 16.09 -27.79
C TYR A 111 3.49 15.79 -27.10
N SER A 112 4.48 16.64 -27.29
CA SER A 112 5.80 16.53 -26.65
C SER A 112 5.96 17.63 -25.63
N PHE A 113 6.28 17.30 -24.40
CA PHE A 113 6.44 18.24 -23.30
C PHE A 113 7.76 18.04 -22.60
N ARG A 114 8.40 19.12 -22.14
CA ARG A 114 9.61 19.09 -21.33
C ARG A 114 9.22 19.19 -19.84
N ILE A 115 9.74 18.30 -19.02
CA ILE A 115 9.50 18.30 -17.58
C ILE A 115 10.32 19.42 -16.93
N ALA A 116 9.65 20.46 -16.44
CA ALA A 116 10.26 21.56 -15.69
C ALA A 116 10.32 21.27 -14.18
N GLY A 117 9.43 20.41 -13.66
CA GLY A 117 9.39 20.09 -12.25
C GLY A 117 8.38 18.99 -11.91
N SER A 118 8.21 18.74 -10.61
CA SER A 118 7.22 17.78 -10.13
C SER A 118 6.46 18.31 -8.93
N PHE A 119 5.20 17.90 -8.81
CA PHE A 119 4.31 18.23 -7.73
C PHE A 119 3.79 16.96 -7.03
N ASN A 120 3.60 17.02 -5.71
CA ASN A 120 3.08 15.87 -4.97
C ASN A 120 1.57 15.77 -5.15
N TYR A 121 1.14 15.00 -6.14
CA TYR A 121 -0.25 14.70 -6.44
C TYR A 121 -0.41 13.19 -6.59
N PRO A 122 -0.80 12.49 -5.50
CA PRO A 122 -0.84 11.02 -5.49
C PRO A 122 -2.12 10.43 -6.11
N ALA A 123 -3.12 11.26 -6.42
CA ALA A 123 -4.43 10.79 -6.87
C ALA A 123 -4.40 10.19 -8.29
N ALA A 124 -3.53 10.71 -9.18
CA ALA A 124 -3.44 10.25 -10.57
C ALA A 124 -2.08 10.59 -11.20
N PHE A 125 -1.76 9.95 -12.32
CA PHE A 125 -0.71 10.44 -13.22
C PHE A 125 -1.19 11.73 -13.85
N SER A 126 -0.50 12.81 -13.56
CA SER A 126 -0.96 14.12 -13.97
C SER A 126 0.16 15.00 -14.49
N VAL A 127 -0.22 15.84 -15.40
CA VAL A 127 0.57 16.90 -16.00
C VAL A 127 -0.13 18.22 -15.73
N PHE A 128 0.63 19.23 -15.32
CA PHE A 128 0.11 20.57 -15.02
C PHE A 128 0.84 21.61 -15.86
N MET A 129 0.08 22.51 -16.44
CA MET A 129 0.57 23.67 -17.17
C MET A 129 -0.35 24.87 -16.92
N SER A 130 0.05 26.05 -17.36
CA SER A 130 -0.86 27.21 -17.29
C SER A 130 -2.09 27.00 -18.18
N ILE A 131 -3.22 27.59 -17.81
CA ILE A 131 -4.46 27.48 -18.59
C ILE A 131 -4.29 28.04 -20.00
N ASP A 132 -3.48 29.10 -20.15
CA ASP A 132 -3.16 29.69 -21.44
C ASP A 132 -2.35 28.74 -22.31
N ASN A 133 -1.31 28.11 -21.76
CA ASN A 133 -0.51 27.10 -22.45
C ASN A 133 -1.35 25.88 -22.83
N TYR A 134 -2.29 25.49 -21.98
CA TYR A 134 -3.23 24.41 -22.26
C TYR A 134 -4.11 24.77 -23.46
N ASN A 135 -4.77 25.93 -23.41
CA ASN A 135 -5.67 26.36 -24.48
C ASN A 135 -4.93 26.51 -25.82
N ASP A 136 -3.74 27.06 -25.80
CA ASP A 136 -2.87 27.17 -27.02
C ASP A 136 -2.47 25.77 -27.54
N THR A 137 -2.07 24.86 -26.66
CA THR A 137 -1.61 23.50 -27.02
C THR A 137 -2.72 22.68 -27.66
N PHE A 138 -3.92 22.76 -27.09
CA PHE A 138 -5.08 21.99 -27.56
C PHE A 138 -5.97 22.73 -28.54
N GLY A 139 -5.57 23.93 -28.98
CA GLY A 139 -6.31 24.74 -29.97
C GLY A 139 -7.70 25.14 -29.48
N LYS A 140 -7.79 25.53 -28.23
CA LYS A 140 -9.02 25.99 -27.57
C LYS A 140 -9.07 27.53 -27.57
N ASP A 141 -10.28 28.05 -27.37
CA ASP A 141 -10.46 29.50 -27.19
C ASP A 141 -9.81 29.96 -25.88
N ALA A 142 -9.39 31.23 -25.82
CA ALA A 142 -8.68 31.77 -24.64
C ALA A 142 -9.47 31.66 -23.32
N ASP A 143 -10.80 31.73 -23.40
CA ASP A 143 -11.70 31.62 -22.24
C ASP A 143 -12.19 30.19 -21.99
N TYR A 144 -11.64 29.20 -22.68
CA TYR A 144 -12.07 27.83 -22.55
C TYR A 144 -11.66 27.26 -21.19
N PHE A 145 -12.59 26.54 -20.56
CA PHE A 145 -12.36 25.78 -19.34
C PHE A 145 -13.29 24.56 -19.28
N THR A 146 -12.96 23.59 -18.44
CA THR A 146 -13.73 22.34 -18.31
C THR A 146 -14.34 22.17 -16.94
N GLY A 147 -14.03 23.01 -15.97
CA GLY A 147 -14.53 22.85 -14.62
C GLY A 147 -14.08 23.89 -13.64
N TYR A 148 -14.44 23.65 -12.38
CA TYR A 148 -14.15 24.53 -11.25
C TYR A 148 -13.52 23.78 -10.10
N PHE A 149 -12.49 24.39 -9.49
CA PHE A 149 -12.03 24.06 -8.14
C PHE A 149 -12.74 24.95 -7.13
N SER A 150 -13.18 24.38 -6.02
CA SER A 150 -13.82 25.10 -4.94
C SER A 150 -13.51 24.50 -3.57
N ASP A 151 -13.47 25.35 -2.52
CA ASP A 151 -13.37 24.89 -1.14
C ASP A 151 -14.71 24.49 -0.56
N LYS A 152 -15.82 24.92 -1.19
CA LYS A 152 -17.19 24.69 -0.76
C LYS A 152 -18.01 24.07 -1.88
N ALA A 153 -19.11 23.44 -1.52
CA ALA A 153 -20.09 23.04 -2.51
C ALA A 153 -20.62 24.26 -3.27
N LEU A 154 -20.75 24.12 -4.60
CA LEU A 154 -21.27 25.17 -5.48
C LEU A 154 -22.76 24.92 -5.69
N ASP A 155 -23.59 25.56 -4.86
CA ASP A 155 -25.05 25.42 -4.91
C ASP A 155 -25.68 26.14 -6.12
N ASP A 156 -24.97 27.13 -6.70
CA ASP A 156 -25.43 27.89 -7.86
C ASP A 156 -25.16 27.20 -9.20
N LEU A 157 -24.49 26.06 -9.18
CA LEU A 157 -24.18 25.25 -10.37
C LEU A 157 -25.28 24.21 -10.59
N ASP A 158 -26.06 24.37 -11.66
CA ASP A 158 -27.11 23.41 -12.02
C ASP A 158 -26.51 22.03 -12.34
N ASP A 159 -27.01 20.99 -11.68
CA ASP A 159 -26.57 19.59 -11.81
C ASP A 159 -26.62 19.09 -13.28
N SER A 160 -27.48 19.69 -14.12
CA SER A 160 -27.58 19.34 -15.53
C SER A 160 -26.29 19.60 -16.33
N PHE A 161 -25.48 20.58 -15.91
CA PHE A 161 -24.20 20.93 -16.51
C PHE A 161 -23.02 20.15 -15.91
N ILE A 162 -23.22 19.50 -14.78
CA ILE A 162 -22.15 18.74 -14.12
C ILE A 162 -21.97 17.39 -14.82
N TYR A 163 -20.76 17.10 -15.25
CA TYR A 163 -20.36 15.77 -15.69
C TYR A 163 -19.96 14.88 -14.52
N SER A 164 -19.13 15.38 -13.63
CA SER A 164 -18.73 14.72 -12.39
C SER A 164 -18.34 15.71 -11.31
N THR A 165 -18.61 15.35 -10.07
CA THR A 165 -18.10 16.06 -8.89
C THR A 165 -17.25 15.11 -8.09
N MET A 166 -16.06 15.55 -7.73
CA MET A 166 -15.21 14.87 -6.77
C MET A 166 -15.06 15.73 -5.55
N GLY A 167 -15.47 15.20 -4.40
CA GLY A 167 -15.40 15.88 -3.13
C GLY A 167 -14.81 14.99 -2.03
N PRO A 168 -14.58 15.53 -0.82
CA PRO A 168 -14.03 14.76 0.31
C PRO A 168 -14.86 13.51 0.63
N SER A 169 -16.19 13.61 0.45
CA SER A 169 -17.10 12.49 0.68
C SER A 169 -16.93 11.32 -0.31
N ASP A 170 -16.42 11.58 -1.52
CA ASP A 170 -16.29 10.53 -2.52
C ASP A 170 -15.01 9.73 -2.29
N TYR A 171 -13.95 10.40 -1.87
CA TYR A 171 -12.71 9.73 -1.41
C TYR A 171 -12.96 8.93 -0.13
N SER A 172 -13.72 9.46 0.83
CA SER A 172 -14.05 8.72 2.05
C SER A 172 -14.93 7.50 1.76
N LYS A 173 -15.91 7.60 0.86
CA LYS A 173 -16.73 6.43 0.44
C LYS A 173 -15.87 5.33 -0.20
N LEU A 174 -14.91 5.70 -1.05
CA LEU A 174 -13.98 4.73 -1.65
C LEU A 174 -13.15 4.04 -0.57
N SER A 175 -12.61 4.81 0.37
CA SER A 175 -11.88 4.29 1.53
C SER A 175 -12.75 3.36 2.38
N ASP A 176 -13.98 3.76 2.67
CA ASP A 176 -14.93 2.95 3.45
C ASP A 176 -15.26 1.63 2.75
N GLN A 177 -15.49 1.64 1.44
CA GLN A 177 -15.70 0.41 0.66
C GLN A 177 -14.48 -0.51 0.67
N MET A 178 -13.28 0.05 0.56
CA MET A 178 -12.04 -0.72 0.67
C MET A 178 -11.87 -1.28 2.09
N ASN A 179 -12.13 -0.48 3.11
CA ASN A 179 -12.07 -0.89 4.51
C ASN A 179 -13.10 -1.98 4.82
N ASP A 180 -14.33 -1.88 4.32
CA ASP A 180 -15.37 -2.90 4.50
C ASP A 180 -15.02 -4.22 3.81
N SER A 181 -14.47 -4.16 2.61
CA SER A 181 -14.08 -5.34 1.85
C SER A 181 -12.85 -6.02 2.46
N MET A 182 -11.79 -5.24 2.70
CA MET A 182 -10.52 -5.73 3.26
C MET A 182 -10.61 -5.97 4.77
N GLY A 183 -11.40 -5.17 5.49
CA GLY A 183 -11.60 -5.28 6.93
C GLY A 183 -12.21 -6.62 7.35
N ARG A 184 -12.93 -7.30 6.46
CA ARG A 184 -13.43 -8.66 6.68
C ARG A 184 -12.42 -9.74 6.29
N MET A 185 -11.69 -9.53 5.20
CA MET A 185 -10.72 -10.51 4.68
C MET A 185 -9.43 -10.55 5.48
N MET A 186 -8.88 -9.39 5.89
CA MET A 186 -7.59 -9.33 6.56
C MET A 186 -7.56 -10.03 7.93
N PRO A 187 -8.57 -9.90 8.82
CA PRO A 187 -8.64 -10.70 10.03
C PRO A 187 -8.71 -12.21 9.79
N LEU A 188 -9.47 -12.65 8.77
CA LEU A 188 -9.53 -14.07 8.40
C LEU A 188 -8.16 -14.60 7.99
N MET A 189 -7.42 -13.86 7.14
CA MET A 189 -6.07 -14.19 6.75
C MET A 189 -5.10 -14.21 7.94
N LYS A 190 -5.28 -13.29 8.89
CA LYS A 190 -4.50 -13.23 10.13
C LYS A 190 -4.70 -14.50 10.98
N TYR A 191 -5.95 -14.92 11.23
CA TYR A 191 -6.25 -16.14 11.97
C TYR A 191 -5.79 -17.39 11.23
N LEU A 192 -5.98 -17.46 9.91
CA LEU A 192 -5.47 -18.55 9.08
C LEU A 192 -3.94 -18.69 9.21
N SER A 193 -3.22 -17.57 9.21
CA SER A 193 -1.76 -17.58 9.36
C SER A 193 -1.33 -18.13 10.73
N LEU A 194 -2.07 -17.81 11.80
CA LEU A 194 -1.83 -18.37 13.14
C LEU A 194 -2.07 -19.88 13.18
N ILE A 195 -3.15 -20.35 12.55
CA ILE A 195 -3.45 -21.79 12.48
C ILE A 195 -2.32 -22.52 11.75
N ILE A 196 -1.90 -22.02 10.59
CA ILE A 196 -0.78 -22.60 9.82
C ILE A 196 0.50 -22.62 10.66
N PHE A 197 0.80 -21.52 11.35
CA PHE A 197 1.96 -21.42 12.24
C PHE A 197 1.93 -22.50 13.33
N VAL A 198 0.81 -22.67 14.04
CA VAL A 198 0.64 -23.69 15.08
C VAL A 198 0.82 -25.09 14.49
N ILE A 199 0.24 -25.39 13.34
CA ILE A 199 0.37 -26.68 12.68
C ILE A 199 1.84 -26.97 12.33
N VAL A 200 2.55 -26.00 11.72
CA VAL A 200 3.95 -26.17 11.31
C VAL A 200 4.85 -26.41 12.52
N ILE A 201 4.71 -25.58 13.59
CA ILE A 201 5.52 -25.79 14.79
C ILE A 201 5.18 -27.12 15.47
N TYR A 202 3.90 -27.51 15.51
CA TYR A 202 3.50 -28.82 16.05
C TYR A 202 4.16 -29.97 15.28
N LEU A 203 4.14 -29.95 13.94
CA LEU A 203 4.76 -30.97 13.11
C LEU A 203 6.28 -31.04 13.30
N LEU A 204 6.95 -29.87 13.29
CA LEU A 204 8.39 -29.81 13.56
C LEU A 204 8.74 -30.35 14.95
N SER A 205 7.97 -29.93 15.95
CA SER A 205 8.16 -30.42 17.31
C SER A 205 7.94 -31.92 17.44
N LYS A 206 6.96 -32.47 16.74
CA LYS A 206 6.69 -33.90 16.68
C LYS A 206 7.89 -34.65 16.08
N ILE A 207 8.41 -34.19 14.95
CA ILE A 207 9.58 -34.78 14.28
C ILE A 207 10.81 -34.76 15.19
N VAL A 208 11.07 -33.61 15.85
CA VAL A 208 12.20 -33.48 16.78
C VAL A 208 12.08 -34.46 17.94
N LEU A 209 10.89 -34.61 18.55
CA LEU A 209 10.67 -35.55 19.65
C LEU A 209 10.79 -37.00 19.19
N GLU A 210 10.27 -37.36 18.02
CA GLU A 210 10.36 -38.72 17.48
C GLU A 210 11.81 -39.10 17.17
N LYS A 211 12.58 -38.21 16.55
CA LYS A 211 14.02 -38.39 16.31
C LYS A 211 14.85 -38.55 17.57
N ASN A 212 14.42 -37.93 18.66
CA ASN A 212 15.15 -37.95 19.93
C ASN A 212 14.53 -38.92 20.96
N ALA A 213 13.52 -39.73 20.58
CA ALA A 213 12.81 -40.61 21.49
C ALA A 213 13.74 -41.61 22.19
N GLU A 214 14.69 -42.19 21.48
CA GLU A 214 15.71 -43.09 22.02
C GLU A 214 16.60 -42.38 23.03
N SER A 215 17.13 -41.20 22.71
CA SER A 215 17.95 -40.40 23.63
C SER A 215 17.16 -39.99 24.89
N ILE A 216 15.87 -39.65 24.73
CA ILE A 216 14.98 -39.35 25.86
C ILE A 216 14.78 -40.60 26.76
N SER A 217 14.58 -41.76 26.15
CA SER A 217 14.42 -43.03 26.83
C SER A 217 15.69 -43.40 27.59
N LEU A 218 16.88 -43.33 26.97
CA LEU A 218 18.17 -43.55 27.64
C LEU A 218 18.39 -42.61 28.82
N THR A 219 18.06 -41.32 28.67
CA THR A 219 18.17 -40.33 29.76
C THR A 219 17.23 -40.66 30.93
N LYS A 220 16.04 -41.20 30.63
CA LYS A 220 15.13 -41.71 31.68
C LYS A 220 15.70 -42.92 32.43
N ILE A 221 16.35 -43.85 31.72
CA ILE A 221 17.01 -45.02 32.30
C ILE A 221 18.16 -44.58 33.23
N LEU A 222 18.88 -43.53 32.87
CA LEU A 222 19.94 -42.91 33.69
C LEU A 222 19.41 -42.20 34.95
N GLY A 223 18.10 -42.18 35.19
CA GLY A 223 17.49 -41.67 36.42
C GLY A 223 17.05 -40.18 36.34
N TYR A 224 17.16 -39.54 35.19
CA TYR A 224 16.67 -38.17 35.06
C TYR A 224 15.15 -38.10 35.14
N ASN A 225 14.65 -37.05 35.82
CA ASN A 225 13.21 -36.82 35.94
C ASN A 225 12.63 -36.27 34.63
N ASN A 226 11.37 -36.62 34.33
CA ASN A 226 10.64 -36.09 33.19
C ASN A 226 10.65 -34.56 33.09
N ARG A 227 10.76 -33.85 34.21
CA ARG A 227 10.83 -32.39 34.27
C ARG A 227 12.18 -31.87 33.81
N GLU A 228 13.26 -32.54 34.15
CA GLU A 228 14.63 -32.18 33.75
C GLU A 228 14.82 -32.41 32.23
N ILE A 229 14.38 -33.56 31.74
CA ILE A 229 14.42 -33.89 30.32
C ILE A 229 13.56 -32.91 29.54
N GLY A 230 12.31 -32.67 29.98
CA GLY A 230 11.43 -31.68 29.34
C GLY A 230 12.03 -30.28 29.28
N LYS A 231 12.71 -29.84 30.37
CA LYS A 231 13.38 -28.54 30.39
C LYS A 231 14.47 -28.42 29.34
N ILE A 232 15.30 -29.45 29.14
CA ILE A 232 16.37 -29.43 28.14
C ILE A 232 15.80 -29.25 26.71
N TYR A 233 14.82 -30.10 26.34
CA TYR A 233 14.24 -30.05 24.98
C TYR A 233 13.41 -28.82 24.75
N ILE A 234 12.60 -28.38 25.73
CA ILE A 234 11.76 -27.18 25.59
C ILE A 234 12.63 -25.92 25.52
N ILE A 235 13.68 -25.78 26.32
CA ILE A 235 14.56 -24.60 26.27
C ILE A 235 15.32 -24.55 24.95
N SER A 236 15.86 -25.69 24.49
CA SER A 236 16.56 -25.73 23.20
C SER A 236 15.64 -25.30 22.06
N THR A 237 14.39 -25.78 22.03
CA THR A 237 13.41 -25.40 21.02
C THR A 237 12.98 -23.94 21.17
N ALA A 238 12.86 -23.43 22.41
CA ALA A 238 12.54 -22.02 22.67
C ALA A 238 13.62 -21.08 22.10
N ILE A 239 14.89 -21.40 22.35
CA ILE A 239 16.01 -20.62 21.81
C ILE A 239 15.98 -20.64 20.27
N ALA A 240 15.77 -21.80 19.66
CA ALA A 240 15.67 -21.94 18.21
C ALA A 240 14.50 -21.09 17.64
N VAL A 241 13.33 -21.10 18.29
CA VAL A 241 12.18 -20.27 17.88
C VAL A 241 12.50 -18.80 18.02
N LEU A 242 13.08 -18.34 19.13
CA LEU A 242 13.43 -16.93 19.32
C LEU A 242 14.46 -16.44 18.28
N VAL A 243 15.48 -17.24 18.00
CA VAL A 243 16.47 -16.92 16.95
C VAL A 243 15.80 -16.87 15.58
N SER A 244 14.91 -17.82 15.28
CA SER A 244 14.18 -17.87 14.02
C SER A 244 13.28 -16.63 13.85
N VAL A 245 12.58 -16.20 14.90
CA VAL A 245 11.74 -14.98 14.87
C VAL A 245 12.62 -13.75 14.66
N ALA A 246 13.74 -13.63 15.36
CA ALA A 246 14.66 -12.49 15.21
C ALA A 246 15.21 -12.34 13.78
N ILE A 247 15.44 -13.46 13.08
CA ILE A 247 15.91 -13.45 11.70
C ILE A 247 14.74 -13.24 10.72
N SER A 248 13.60 -13.88 10.96
CA SER A 248 12.47 -13.87 10.04
C SER A 248 11.74 -12.53 10.00
N LEU A 249 11.71 -11.78 11.09
CA LEU A 249 11.04 -10.46 11.14
C LEU A 249 11.64 -9.46 10.13
N PRO A 250 12.96 -9.16 10.14
CA PRO A 250 13.53 -8.23 9.17
C PRO A 250 13.42 -8.77 7.74
N LEU A 251 13.65 -10.09 7.55
CA LEU A 251 13.56 -10.71 6.23
C LEU A 251 12.14 -10.60 5.65
N SER A 252 11.12 -10.94 6.44
CA SER A 252 9.73 -10.86 6.02
C SER A 252 9.29 -9.41 5.77
N THR A 253 9.84 -8.45 6.51
CA THR A 253 9.59 -7.01 6.29
C THR A 253 10.12 -6.55 4.94
N VAL A 254 11.33 -6.93 4.57
CA VAL A 254 11.92 -6.59 3.26
C VAL A 254 11.10 -7.21 2.13
N ILE A 255 10.80 -8.51 2.23
CA ILE A 255 10.00 -9.22 1.23
C ILE A 255 8.64 -8.56 1.08
N LEU A 256 7.97 -8.25 2.19
CA LEU A 256 6.65 -7.63 2.19
C LEU A 256 6.66 -6.25 1.54
N LYS A 257 7.58 -5.37 1.93
CA LYS A 257 7.72 -4.03 1.34
C LYS A 257 7.93 -4.13 -0.16
N THR A 258 8.84 -4.99 -0.61
CA THR A 258 9.11 -5.19 -2.04
C THR A 258 7.87 -5.68 -2.77
N MET A 259 7.14 -6.64 -2.18
CA MET A 259 5.93 -7.20 -2.78
C MET A 259 4.80 -6.16 -2.87
N ILE A 260 4.59 -5.37 -1.82
CA ILE A 260 3.58 -4.30 -1.80
C ILE A 260 3.92 -3.24 -2.86
N VAL A 261 5.16 -2.75 -2.89
CA VAL A 261 5.59 -1.78 -3.90
C VAL A 261 5.40 -2.33 -5.31
N TYR A 262 5.75 -3.58 -5.55
CA TYR A 262 5.54 -4.22 -6.85
C TYR A 262 4.05 -4.32 -7.21
N LEU A 263 3.22 -4.74 -6.26
CA LEU A 263 1.77 -4.85 -6.44
C LEU A 263 1.14 -3.50 -6.80
N PHE A 264 1.44 -2.45 -6.05
CA PHE A 264 0.88 -1.12 -6.29
C PHE A 264 1.39 -0.50 -7.61
N ARG A 265 2.65 -0.78 -7.98
CA ARG A 265 3.17 -0.41 -9.31
C ARG A 265 2.38 -1.03 -10.46
N THR A 266 1.88 -2.25 -10.29
CA THR A 266 1.06 -2.94 -11.31
C THR A 266 -0.29 -2.23 -11.53
N PHE A 267 -0.76 -1.50 -10.53
CA PHE A 267 -1.96 -0.66 -10.59
C PHE A 267 -1.65 0.83 -10.83
N ASP A 268 -0.43 1.15 -11.25
CA ASP A 268 0.03 2.52 -11.50
C ASP A 268 -0.03 3.45 -10.27
N ILE A 269 0.01 2.88 -9.07
CA ILE A 269 0.01 3.62 -7.83
C ILE A 269 1.45 3.69 -7.28
N TRP A 270 1.92 4.90 -7.01
CA TRP A 270 3.18 5.13 -6.32
C TRP A 270 2.96 5.23 -4.81
N LEU A 271 3.59 4.34 -4.07
CA LEU A 271 3.68 4.44 -2.62
C LEU A 271 4.99 5.13 -2.25
N GLU A 272 4.92 6.29 -1.64
CA GLU A 272 6.13 7.04 -1.25
C GLU A 272 6.89 6.33 -0.14
N ASN A 273 6.18 5.86 0.88
CA ASN A 273 6.76 5.11 1.99
C ASN A 273 5.81 4.02 2.48
N VAL A 274 6.22 2.77 2.35
CA VAL A 274 5.53 1.65 2.99
C VAL A 274 5.97 1.58 4.45
N HIS A 275 5.17 2.17 5.35
CA HIS A 275 5.42 2.11 6.78
C HIS A 275 4.66 0.96 7.42
N ILE A 276 5.40 0.08 8.10
CA ILE A 276 4.81 -1.00 8.91
C ILE A 276 4.93 -0.57 10.36
N GLY A 277 3.79 -0.34 11.00
CA GLY A 277 3.74 0.13 12.38
C GLY A 277 4.45 -0.82 13.35
N THR A 278 5.20 -0.26 14.30
CA THR A 278 5.91 -1.03 15.34
C THR A 278 4.98 -1.95 16.13
N SER A 279 3.72 -1.54 16.31
CA SER A 279 2.69 -2.35 16.97
C SER A 279 2.46 -3.71 16.32
N ILE A 280 2.63 -3.81 15.00
CA ILE A 280 2.47 -5.06 14.25
C ILE A 280 3.58 -6.05 14.61
N TYR A 281 4.83 -5.59 14.70
CA TYR A 281 5.96 -6.44 15.13
C TYR A 281 5.77 -6.95 16.56
N VAL A 282 5.30 -6.08 17.46
CA VAL A 282 5.00 -6.47 18.84
C VAL A 282 3.89 -7.53 18.87
N GLN A 283 2.83 -7.36 18.07
CA GLN A 283 1.76 -8.37 17.96
C GLN A 283 2.30 -9.72 17.46
N VAL A 284 3.17 -9.72 16.44
CA VAL A 284 3.79 -10.97 15.94
C VAL A 284 4.53 -11.69 17.05
N VAL A 285 5.42 -10.97 17.76
CA VAL A 285 6.22 -11.55 18.85
C VAL A 285 5.33 -12.10 19.98
N ILE A 286 4.29 -11.37 20.36
CA ILE A 286 3.34 -11.83 21.39
C ILE A 286 2.64 -13.13 20.94
N TRP A 287 2.12 -13.17 19.72
CA TRP A 287 1.46 -14.36 19.21
C TRP A 287 2.40 -15.55 19.06
N ASP A 288 3.64 -15.33 18.63
CA ASP A 288 4.67 -16.37 18.55
C ASP A 288 4.97 -16.95 19.94
N ILE A 289 5.11 -16.12 20.97
CA ILE A 289 5.33 -16.55 22.34
C ILE A 289 4.12 -17.34 22.88
N VAL A 290 2.91 -16.86 22.66
CA VAL A 290 1.68 -17.53 23.10
C VAL A 290 1.54 -18.90 22.43
N CYS A 291 1.67 -18.95 21.11
CA CYS A 291 1.57 -20.20 20.35
C CYS A 291 2.66 -21.19 20.77
N TYR A 292 3.90 -20.72 20.93
CA TYR A 292 4.99 -21.58 21.39
C TYR A 292 4.75 -22.08 22.82
N GLY A 293 4.25 -21.24 23.70
CA GLY A 293 3.89 -21.65 25.09
C GLY A 293 2.88 -22.79 25.14
N LEU A 294 1.81 -22.67 24.32
CA LEU A 294 0.81 -23.74 24.19
C LEU A 294 1.41 -25.04 23.64
N LEU A 295 2.27 -24.93 22.64
CA LEU A 295 2.94 -26.09 22.05
C LEU A 295 3.95 -26.72 22.98
N SER A 296 4.69 -25.93 23.76
CA SER A 296 5.61 -26.43 24.80
C SER A 296 4.89 -27.29 25.82
N PHE A 297 3.67 -26.89 26.20
CA PHE A 297 2.83 -27.70 27.09
C PHE A 297 2.45 -29.07 26.48
N LEU A 298 2.10 -29.07 25.19
CA LEU A 298 1.81 -30.32 24.46
C LEU A 298 3.05 -31.20 24.32
N GLN A 299 4.22 -30.61 24.02
CA GLN A 299 5.49 -31.29 23.94
C GLN A 299 5.84 -31.97 25.30
N TYR A 300 5.68 -31.24 26.41
CA TYR A 300 5.93 -31.78 27.73
C TYR A 300 5.06 -33.00 28.02
N LYS A 301 3.75 -32.95 27.68
CA LYS A 301 2.87 -34.12 27.80
C LYS A 301 3.36 -35.33 26.99
N LYS A 302 3.89 -35.06 25.79
CA LYS A 302 4.39 -36.12 24.89
C LYS A 302 5.69 -36.73 25.43
N ILE A 303 6.64 -35.91 25.92
CA ILE A 303 7.87 -36.38 26.57
C ILE A 303 7.57 -37.34 27.74
N ARG A 304 6.54 -37.02 28.56
CA ARG A 304 6.12 -37.89 29.68
C ARG A 304 5.66 -39.26 29.19
N LYS A 305 5.04 -39.36 28.03
CA LYS A 305 4.47 -40.59 27.47
C LYS A 305 5.50 -41.51 26.78
N ILE A 306 6.73 -41.05 26.51
CA ILE A 306 7.78 -41.89 25.94
C ILE A 306 8.19 -42.95 26.95
N PRO A 307 8.04 -44.25 26.65
CA PRO A 307 8.39 -45.34 27.58
C PRO A 307 9.91 -45.49 27.72
N MET A 308 10.37 -46.04 28.82
CA MET A 308 11.80 -46.33 29.05
C MET A 308 12.30 -47.49 28.15
N GLU A 309 11.39 -48.31 27.63
CA GLU A 309 11.69 -49.46 26.78
C GLU A 309 12.02 -49.10 25.33
N GLU A 310 11.73 -47.87 24.90
CA GLU A 310 11.95 -47.43 23.50
C GLU A 310 13.43 -47.53 23.09
N ALA A 311 14.34 -47.31 24.05
CA ALA A 311 15.79 -47.47 23.82
C ALA A 311 16.23 -48.93 23.62
N LEU A 312 15.42 -49.88 24.04
CA LEU A 312 15.73 -51.31 23.93
C LEU A 312 15.16 -51.95 22.66
N LYS A 313 14.12 -51.36 22.08
CA LYS A 313 13.39 -51.85 20.92
C LYS A 313 14.19 -51.81 19.60
N ASN A 314 15.17 -50.93 19.45
CA ASN A 314 15.95 -50.73 18.24
C ASN A 314 17.31 -51.43 18.27
N ARG A 315 17.53 -52.42 19.18
CA ARG A 315 18.77 -53.21 19.27
C ARG A 315 18.61 -54.68 18.81
N GLU A 316 17.43 -55.02 18.36
CA GLU A 316 17.18 -56.23 17.59
C GLU A 316 17.02 -55.86 16.09
#